data_df57280c0d6fdadab672ee6f4a38f4f5
#
_entry.id   df57280c0d6fdadab672ee6f4a38f4f5
#
_cell.length_a   1.000
_cell.length_b   1.000
_cell.length_c   1.000
_cell.angle_alpha   90.00
_cell.angle_beta   90.00
_cell.angle_gamma   90.00
#
_symmetry.space_group_name_H-M   'P 1'
#
loop_
_entity.id
_entity.type
_entity.pdbx_description
1 polymer ?
#
loop_
_entity_poly.entity_id
_entity_poly.type
_entity_poly.pdbx_seq_one_letter_code
_entity_poly.pdbx_strand_id
1 'polypeptide(L)'
;MKQGVDNVRFNFLYVDKYSFGRTWVYPESIVPYNMLRYIRSGAATFFIDDKEISVEKNQIIYVPRNCKLSCYAQTDNFSFISIRFTTSVFFEGGDFLADYYGVPLVTEAKGEEKYFDLIYDYIKSENPARIYFVRGYLEILIGTLISRADADNYGILRRNKTDEEYTLEKVRQRFRKSDNRIDSRIQVVVDYIALHPTEHYTPESMAKMAELSKQRFSHLFKEQLGKAPMTYLKELRLTTAARKLLVTNDNISDIITIDFFF
;
A
#
# COMPACT_ATOMS: atom_id res chain seq x y z
N MET A 1 19.14 -19.34 -8.07
CA MET A 1 19.61 -17.99 -7.70
C MET A 1 18.41 -17.07 -7.68
N LYS A 2 17.98 -16.58 -6.52
CA LYS A 2 16.90 -15.58 -6.37
C LYS A 2 17.46 -14.19 -6.75
N GLN A 3 17.68 -13.93 -8.03
CA GLN A 3 18.09 -12.61 -8.50
C GLN A 3 16.82 -11.76 -8.69
N GLY A 4 16.69 -10.69 -7.95
CA GLY A 4 15.68 -9.63 -8.17
C GLY A 4 14.93 -9.13 -6.93
N VAL A 5 14.90 -9.86 -5.82
CA VAL A 5 14.16 -9.48 -4.61
C VAL A 5 15.00 -8.61 -3.67
N ASP A 6 16.32 -8.69 -3.74
CA ASP A 6 17.25 -7.98 -2.84
C ASP A 6 17.28 -6.45 -3.07
N ASN A 7 16.67 -5.95 -4.14
CA ASN A 7 16.63 -4.53 -4.50
C ASN A 7 15.25 -3.88 -4.36
N VAL A 8 14.30 -4.53 -3.69
CA VAL A 8 12.99 -3.92 -3.46
C VAL A 8 13.13 -2.73 -2.52
N ARG A 9 12.62 -1.58 -2.94
CA ARG A 9 12.56 -0.37 -2.12
C ARG A 9 11.11 -0.04 -1.79
N PHE A 10 10.89 0.41 -0.56
CA PHE A 10 9.60 0.92 -0.13
C PHE A 10 9.63 2.44 -0.15
N ASN A 11 8.89 3.03 -1.08
CA ASN A 11 8.87 4.49 -1.23
C ASN A 11 7.80 5.05 -0.30
N PHE A 12 8.23 5.71 0.77
CA PHE A 12 7.35 6.44 1.67
C PHE A 12 6.57 7.52 0.92
N LEU A 13 5.25 7.57 1.13
CA LEU A 13 4.38 8.60 0.58
C LEU A 13 3.86 9.55 1.66
N TYR A 14 3.26 9.02 2.72
CA TYR A 14 2.55 9.83 3.69
C TYR A 14 2.36 9.11 5.02
N VAL A 15 2.30 9.85 6.12
CA VAL A 15 1.88 9.36 7.44
C VAL A 15 1.05 10.43 8.16
N ASP A 16 -0.01 10.01 8.82
CA ASP A 16 -0.73 10.87 9.77
C ASP A 16 -1.45 10.07 10.83
N LYS A 17 -1.85 10.77 11.91
CA LYS A 17 -2.68 10.29 13.02
C LYS A 17 -4.12 10.72 12.78
N TYR A 18 -5.03 9.79 12.96
CA TYR A 18 -6.47 10.01 12.77
C TYR A 18 -7.23 9.61 14.02
N SER A 19 -8.29 10.37 14.32
CA SER A 19 -9.21 10.07 15.42
C SER A 19 -10.62 10.38 14.97
N PHE A 20 -11.54 9.45 15.19
CA PHE A 20 -12.90 9.51 14.69
C PHE A 20 -13.89 9.01 15.74
N GLY A 21 -15.11 9.52 15.68
CA GLY A 21 -16.26 8.98 16.39
C GLY A 21 -16.93 7.83 15.62
N ARG A 22 -17.93 7.20 16.26
CA ARG A 22 -18.66 6.03 15.75
C ARG A 22 -19.38 6.26 14.41
N THR A 23 -19.67 7.52 14.07
CA THR A 23 -20.34 7.88 12.81
C THR A 23 -19.41 7.93 11.60
N TRP A 24 -18.10 7.74 11.83
CA TRP A 24 -17.14 7.80 10.74
C TRP A 24 -17.27 6.60 9.81
N VAL A 25 -17.34 6.91 8.53
CA VAL A 25 -17.34 5.94 7.42
C VAL A 25 -16.34 6.40 6.36
N TYR A 26 -15.50 5.49 5.91
CA TYR A 26 -14.70 5.66 4.71
C TYR A 26 -15.42 4.95 3.56
N PRO A 27 -15.93 5.69 2.56
CA PRO A 27 -16.68 5.10 1.45
C PRO A 27 -15.80 4.20 0.60
N GLU A 28 -16.41 3.21 -0.06
CA GLU A 28 -15.69 2.29 -0.93
C GLU A 28 -14.88 3.03 -1.99
N SER A 29 -13.59 2.74 -2.04
CA SER A 29 -12.69 3.28 -3.04
C SER A 29 -11.51 2.33 -3.29
N ILE A 30 -10.97 2.36 -4.51
CA ILE A 30 -9.72 1.67 -4.81
C ILE A 30 -8.55 2.56 -4.41
N VAL A 31 -7.63 2.03 -3.63
CA VAL A 31 -6.49 2.78 -3.11
C VAL A 31 -5.25 2.58 -3.99
N PRO A 32 -4.59 3.67 -4.47
CA PRO A 32 -3.47 3.57 -5.40
C PRO A 32 -2.10 3.32 -4.74
N TYR A 33 -2.08 2.97 -3.48
CA TYR A 33 -0.88 2.76 -2.67
C TYR A 33 -1.09 1.68 -1.62
N ASN A 34 -0.02 1.17 -1.06
CA ASN A 34 -0.06 0.29 0.10
C ASN A 34 -0.25 1.11 1.38
N MET A 35 -0.97 0.57 2.35
CA MET A 35 -1.12 1.19 3.67
C MET A 35 -0.83 0.21 4.79
N LEU A 36 -0.14 0.69 5.83
CA LEU A 36 -0.09 0.08 7.15
C LEU A 36 -0.80 1.01 8.12
N ARG A 37 -1.77 0.50 8.87
CA ARG A 37 -2.48 1.25 9.92
C ARG A 37 -2.31 0.54 11.25
N TYR A 38 -1.75 1.22 12.22
CA TYR A 38 -1.72 0.77 13.62
C TYR A 38 -2.90 1.34 14.38
N ILE A 39 -3.72 0.49 14.95
CA ILE A 39 -4.91 0.87 15.71
C ILE A 39 -4.51 1.21 17.14
N ARG A 40 -4.64 2.49 17.51
CA ARG A 40 -4.24 3.00 18.82
C ARG A 40 -5.35 2.84 19.86
N SER A 41 -6.59 3.01 19.45
CA SER A 41 -7.77 2.87 20.32
C SER A 41 -9.01 2.56 19.50
N GLY A 42 -10.00 1.98 20.18
CA GLY A 42 -11.28 1.63 19.59
C GLY A 42 -11.23 0.44 18.67
N ALA A 43 -12.30 0.27 17.90
CA ALA A 43 -12.48 -0.80 16.94
C ALA A 43 -13.17 -0.29 15.67
N ALA A 44 -12.93 -0.97 14.56
CA ALA A 44 -13.53 -0.68 13.26
C ALA A 44 -13.68 -1.96 12.42
N THR A 45 -14.59 -1.92 11.46
CA THR A 45 -14.72 -2.94 10.43
C THR A 45 -14.17 -2.39 9.12
N PHE A 46 -13.32 -3.18 8.49
CA PHE A 46 -12.74 -2.93 7.18
C PHE A 46 -13.27 -3.94 6.18
N PHE A 47 -13.58 -3.48 4.98
CA PHE A 47 -13.83 -4.34 3.84
C PHE A 47 -12.67 -4.14 2.86
N ILE A 48 -11.89 -5.20 2.67
CA ILE A 48 -10.77 -5.23 1.72
C ILE A 48 -11.11 -6.26 0.66
N ASP A 49 -11.41 -5.78 -0.55
CA ASP A 49 -12.07 -6.56 -1.60
C ASP A 49 -13.37 -7.18 -1.03
N ASP A 50 -13.54 -8.47 -1.10
CA ASP A 50 -14.73 -9.18 -0.61
C ASP A 50 -14.58 -9.69 0.84
N LYS A 51 -13.55 -9.25 1.58
CA LYS A 51 -13.27 -9.72 2.94
C LYS A 51 -13.68 -8.69 3.97
N GLU A 52 -14.55 -9.10 4.88
CA GLU A 52 -14.85 -8.34 6.09
C GLU A 52 -13.82 -8.65 7.19
N ILE A 53 -13.23 -7.61 7.77
CA ILE A 53 -12.14 -7.70 8.73
C ILE A 53 -12.43 -6.74 9.88
N SER A 54 -12.62 -7.28 11.07
CA SER A 54 -12.69 -6.47 12.29
C SER A 54 -11.31 -6.24 12.85
N VAL A 55 -11.05 -5.01 13.28
CA VAL A 55 -9.79 -4.60 13.92
C VAL A 55 -10.05 -3.88 15.21
N GLU A 56 -9.14 -4.04 16.15
CA GLU A 56 -9.20 -3.41 17.48
C GLU A 56 -7.83 -2.87 17.91
N LYS A 57 -7.81 -2.24 19.08
CA LYS A 57 -6.59 -1.67 19.67
C LYS A 57 -5.44 -2.68 19.65
N ASN A 58 -4.23 -2.17 19.39
CA ASN A 58 -2.98 -2.92 19.30
C ASN A 58 -2.85 -3.84 18.10
N GLN A 59 -3.69 -3.67 17.09
CA GLN A 59 -3.56 -4.39 15.82
C GLN A 59 -2.99 -3.51 14.71
N ILE A 60 -2.29 -4.15 13.79
CA ILE A 60 -1.81 -3.55 12.55
C ILE A 60 -2.60 -4.16 11.40
N ILE A 61 -3.26 -3.31 10.62
CA ILE A 61 -3.91 -3.73 9.38
C ILE A 61 -3.07 -3.30 8.18
N TYR A 62 -2.80 -4.26 7.29
CA TYR A 62 -2.19 -4.03 5.99
C TYR A 62 -3.28 -3.95 4.92
N VAL A 63 -3.25 -2.90 4.14
CA VAL A 63 -4.15 -2.67 3.00
C VAL A 63 -3.32 -2.66 1.73
N PRO A 64 -3.45 -3.69 0.87
CA PRO A 64 -2.73 -3.79 -0.40
C PRO A 64 -3.11 -2.68 -1.37
N ARG A 65 -2.17 -2.31 -2.24
CA ARG A 65 -2.43 -1.41 -3.37
C ARG A 65 -3.46 -2.03 -4.32
N ASN A 66 -4.29 -1.17 -4.88
CA ASN A 66 -5.32 -1.51 -5.87
C ASN A 66 -6.48 -2.38 -5.35
N CYS A 67 -6.56 -2.64 -4.04
CA CYS A 67 -7.74 -3.27 -3.45
C CYS A 67 -8.91 -2.28 -3.32
N LYS A 68 -10.13 -2.80 -3.29
CA LYS A 68 -11.31 -2.05 -2.86
C LYS A 68 -11.27 -1.93 -1.35
N LEU A 69 -11.33 -0.71 -0.85
CA LEU A 69 -11.33 -0.43 0.57
C LEU A 69 -12.58 0.36 0.95
N SER A 70 -13.31 -0.12 1.93
CA SER A 70 -14.23 0.68 2.73
C SER A 70 -14.07 0.31 4.20
N CYS A 71 -14.42 1.21 5.11
CA CYS A 71 -14.40 0.92 6.54
C CYS A 71 -15.30 1.86 7.32
N TYR A 72 -15.73 1.42 8.49
CA TYR A 72 -16.48 2.24 9.45
C TYR A 72 -16.02 1.97 10.89
N ALA A 73 -16.09 3.01 11.73
CA ALA A 73 -15.79 2.89 13.14
C ALA A 73 -16.91 2.16 13.89
N GLN A 74 -16.53 1.27 14.80
CA GLN A 74 -17.48 0.59 15.70
C GLN A 74 -17.60 1.29 17.05
N THR A 75 -16.62 2.12 17.41
CA THR A 75 -16.53 2.80 18.71
C THR A 75 -16.37 4.29 18.55
N ASP A 76 -16.70 5.06 19.59
CA ASP A 76 -16.63 6.53 19.59
C ASP A 76 -15.20 7.08 19.70
N ASN A 77 -14.23 6.24 19.97
CA ASN A 77 -12.83 6.62 20.18
C ASN A 77 -11.88 5.89 19.21
N PHE A 78 -12.32 5.63 17.99
CA PHE A 78 -11.50 4.96 17.01
C PHE A 78 -10.33 5.85 16.54
N SER A 79 -9.10 5.43 16.81
CA SER A 79 -7.92 6.16 16.38
C SER A 79 -6.81 5.25 15.86
N PHE A 80 -6.08 5.73 14.85
CA PHE A 80 -4.99 5.00 14.22
C PHE A 80 -3.92 5.92 13.66
N ILE A 81 -2.71 5.37 13.45
CA ILE A 81 -1.67 5.96 12.61
C ILE A 81 -1.69 5.23 11.27
N SER A 82 -1.72 5.98 10.18
CA SER A 82 -1.71 5.42 8.81
C SER A 82 -0.45 5.83 8.07
N ILE A 83 0.32 4.85 7.60
CA ILE A 83 1.49 5.03 6.75
C ILE A 83 1.11 4.57 5.34
N ARG A 84 1.37 5.42 4.34
CA ARG A 84 1.16 5.11 2.91
C ARG A 84 2.50 5.00 2.21
N PHE A 85 2.65 4.00 1.35
CA PHE A 85 3.90 3.75 0.62
C PHE A 85 3.63 3.01 -0.70
N THR A 86 4.63 3.00 -1.59
CA THR A 86 4.63 2.15 -2.77
C THR A 86 5.87 1.26 -2.78
N THR A 87 5.82 0.17 -3.52
CA THR A 87 6.97 -0.69 -3.79
C THR A 87 7.62 -0.32 -5.12
N SER A 88 8.95 -0.45 -5.22
CA SER A 88 9.69 -0.19 -6.46
C SER A 88 9.67 -1.37 -7.44
N VAL A 89 9.11 -2.49 -7.03
CA VAL A 89 9.05 -3.72 -7.81
C VAL A 89 7.61 -4.19 -7.92
N PHE A 90 7.27 -4.63 -9.11
CA PHE A 90 6.03 -5.31 -9.40
C PHE A 90 6.18 -6.81 -9.15
N PHE A 91 5.13 -7.42 -8.59
CA PHE A 91 5.03 -8.86 -8.42
C PHE A 91 3.83 -9.37 -9.22
N GLU A 92 4.08 -10.13 -10.29
CA GLU A 92 3.03 -10.66 -11.18
C GLU A 92 2.02 -11.57 -10.47
N GLY A 93 2.34 -12.08 -9.29
CA GLY A 93 1.49 -12.95 -8.48
C GLY A 93 0.49 -12.24 -7.59
N GLY A 94 0.41 -10.88 -7.62
CA GLY A 94 -0.49 -10.12 -6.77
C GLY A 94 0.21 -9.05 -5.94
N ASP A 95 -0.11 -8.96 -4.65
CA ASP A 95 0.52 -8.03 -3.73
C ASP A 95 1.87 -8.54 -3.21
N PHE A 96 2.87 -7.65 -3.19
CA PHE A 96 4.22 -8.02 -2.82
C PHE A 96 4.36 -8.44 -1.35
N LEU A 97 3.69 -7.78 -0.42
CA LEU A 97 3.78 -8.14 1.00
C LEU A 97 2.84 -9.30 1.34
N ALA A 98 1.59 -9.24 0.89
CA ALA A 98 0.60 -10.26 1.23
C ALA A 98 0.82 -11.56 0.46
N ASP A 99 1.03 -11.48 -0.87
CA ASP A 99 1.08 -12.69 -1.71
C ASP A 99 2.50 -13.24 -1.87
N TYR A 100 3.53 -12.39 -1.91
CA TYR A 100 4.92 -12.86 -2.01
C TYR A 100 5.49 -13.25 -0.65
N TYR A 101 5.40 -12.37 0.36
CA TYR A 101 5.93 -12.65 1.70
C TYR A 101 4.94 -13.32 2.65
N GLY A 102 3.65 -13.32 2.32
CA GLY A 102 2.60 -13.90 3.16
C GLY A 102 2.30 -13.07 4.41
N VAL A 103 2.54 -11.76 4.37
CA VAL A 103 2.16 -10.85 5.46
C VAL A 103 0.63 -10.85 5.57
N PRO A 104 0.07 -11.20 6.75
CA PRO A 104 -1.38 -11.24 6.92
C PRO A 104 -1.98 -9.83 6.87
N LEU A 105 -3.27 -9.74 6.46
CA LEU A 105 -3.96 -8.45 6.42
C LEU A 105 -4.13 -7.83 7.82
N VAL A 106 -4.21 -8.65 8.87
CA VAL A 106 -4.23 -8.18 10.26
C VAL A 106 -3.22 -8.96 11.07
N THR A 107 -2.50 -8.28 11.94
CA THR A 107 -1.58 -8.88 12.91
C THR A 107 -1.57 -8.08 14.22
N GLU A 108 -1.38 -8.75 15.35
CA GLU A 108 -1.12 -8.10 16.63
C GLU A 108 0.22 -7.39 16.61
N ALA A 109 0.27 -6.17 17.13
CA ALA A 109 1.54 -5.49 17.34
C ALA A 109 2.31 -6.14 18.52
N LYS A 110 3.59 -6.39 18.32
CA LYS A 110 4.52 -6.97 19.33
C LYS A 110 5.76 -6.08 19.48
N GLY A 111 5.55 -4.76 19.53
CA GLY A 111 6.60 -3.75 19.62
C GLY A 111 6.78 -2.94 18.33
N GLU A 112 6.02 -3.23 17.27
CA GLU A 112 6.07 -2.47 16.01
C GLU A 112 5.41 -1.11 16.11
N GLU A 113 4.54 -0.87 17.09
CA GLU A 113 3.85 0.41 17.34
C GLU A 113 4.84 1.58 17.45
N LYS A 114 6.00 1.35 18.02
CA LYS A 114 7.06 2.35 18.14
C LYS A 114 7.53 2.90 16.79
N TYR A 115 7.53 2.07 15.76
CA TYR A 115 7.96 2.53 14.41
C TYR A 115 6.94 3.44 13.77
N PHE A 116 5.64 3.24 14.03
CA PHE A 116 4.60 4.17 13.60
C PHE A 116 4.76 5.54 14.24
N ASP A 117 5.02 5.58 15.56
CA ASP A 117 5.26 6.83 16.28
C ASP A 117 6.55 7.50 15.79
N LEU A 118 7.67 6.76 15.67
CA LEU A 118 8.93 7.30 15.18
C LEU A 118 8.80 7.88 13.76
N ILE A 119 8.14 7.19 12.83
CA ILE A 119 7.91 7.68 11.47
C ILE A 119 7.11 8.98 11.50
N TYR A 120 6.05 9.03 12.31
CA TYR A 120 5.23 10.22 12.45
C TYR A 120 6.01 11.39 13.08
N ASP A 121 6.74 11.15 14.16
CA ASP A 121 7.46 12.18 14.89
C ASP A 121 8.62 12.76 14.05
N TYR A 122 9.38 11.88 13.35
CA TYR A 122 10.44 12.37 12.46
C TYR A 122 9.90 13.16 11.28
N ILE A 123 8.80 12.75 10.64
CA ILE A 123 8.26 13.51 9.51
C ILE A 123 7.79 14.91 9.91
N LYS A 124 7.32 15.07 11.16
CA LYS A 124 6.87 16.36 11.72
C LYS A 124 8.02 17.18 12.31
N SER A 125 9.21 16.60 12.47
CA SER A 125 10.37 17.28 13.06
C SER A 125 11.06 18.20 12.05
N GLU A 126 11.82 19.18 12.55
CA GLU A 126 12.69 20.03 11.75
C GLU A 126 14.06 19.40 11.44
N ASN A 127 14.27 18.14 11.84
CA ASN A 127 15.54 17.46 11.61
C ASN A 127 15.84 17.35 10.11
N PRO A 128 16.99 17.87 9.62
CA PRO A 128 17.33 17.82 8.20
C PRO A 128 17.47 16.39 7.65
N ALA A 129 17.77 15.42 8.53
CA ALA A 129 17.86 14.00 8.17
C ALA A 129 16.52 13.25 8.30
N ARG A 130 15.40 13.94 8.60
CA ARG A 130 14.10 13.29 8.89
C ARG A 130 13.65 12.25 7.87
N ILE A 131 13.87 12.53 6.58
CA ILE A 131 13.43 11.62 5.52
C ILE A 131 14.22 10.30 5.50
N TYR A 132 15.49 10.33 5.90
CA TYR A 132 16.32 9.12 6.02
C TYR A 132 15.87 8.26 7.18
N PHE A 133 15.53 8.87 8.33
CA PHE A 133 14.96 8.15 9.47
C PHE A 133 13.61 7.54 9.13
N VAL A 134 12.71 8.31 8.50
CA VAL A 134 11.39 7.83 8.05
C VAL A 134 11.51 6.61 7.14
N ARG A 135 12.41 6.67 6.15
CA ARG A 135 12.68 5.52 5.25
C ARG A 135 13.25 4.34 6.00
N GLY A 136 14.25 4.57 6.85
CA GLY A 136 14.87 3.51 7.64
C GLY A 136 13.87 2.80 8.55
N TYR A 137 13.02 3.54 9.26
CA TYR A 137 11.99 2.95 10.13
C TYR A 137 10.89 2.25 9.34
N LEU A 138 10.52 2.74 8.16
CA LEU A 138 9.57 2.04 7.28
C LEU A 138 10.14 0.68 6.82
N GLU A 139 11.41 0.65 6.40
CA GLU A 139 12.10 -0.59 6.01
C GLU A 139 12.18 -1.58 7.19
N ILE A 140 12.52 -1.10 8.39
CA ILE A 140 12.57 -1.93 9.60
C ILE A 140 11.18 -2.47 9.95
N LEU A 141 10.14 -1.63 9.93
CA LEU A 141 8.76 -2.04 10.20
C LEU A 141 8.32 -3.15 9.24
N ILE A 142 8.51 -2.94 7.94
CA ILE A 142 8.14 -3.92 6.92
C ILE A 142 8.97 -5.20 7.08
N GLY A 143 10.27 -5.08 7.27
CA GLY A 143 11.15 -6.23 7.52
C GLY A 143 10.74 -7.05 8.74
N THR A 144 10.31 -6.39 9.82
CA THR A 144 9.81 -7.05 11.03
C THR A 144 8.52 -7.82 10.74
N LEU A 145 7.57 -7.21 10.00
CA LEU A 145 6.32 -7.88 9.62
C LEU A 145 6.57 -9.09 8.70
N ILE A 146 7.48 -8.98 7.74
CA ILE A 146 7.89 -10.09 6.86
C ILE A 146 8.54 -11.22 7.68
N SER A 147 9.45 -10.90 8.58
CA SER A 147 10.13 -11.90 9.42
C SER A 147 9.15 -12.67 10.28
N ARG A 148 8.13 -12.01 10.83
CA ARG A 148 7.08 -12.66 11.62
C ARG A 148 6.19 -13.54 10.75
N ALA A 149 5.77 -13.08 9.59
CA ALA A 149 4.97 -13.86 8.65
C ALA A 149 5.71 -15.14 8.21
N ASP A 150 7.02 -15.05 7.99
CA ASP A 150 7.84 -16.20 7.62
C ASP A 150 7.99 -17.19 8.80
N ALA A 151 8.20 -16.69 10.02
CA ALA A 151 8.29 -17.53 11.23
C ALA A 151 6.98 -18.27 11.52
N ASP A 152 5.83 -17.61 11.39
CA ASP A 152 4.52 -18.22 11.58
C ASP A 152 4.22 -19.28 10.51
N ASN A 153 4.58 -19.00 9.25
CA ASN A 153 4.47 -19.96 8.14
C ASN A 153 5.45 -21.14 8.28
N TYR A 154 6.70 -20.90 8.68
CA TYR A 154 7.72 -21.94 8.90
C TYR A 154 7.34 -22.88 10.04
N GLY A 155 6.77 -22.35 11.13
CA GLY A 155 6.34 -23.14 12.30
C GLY A 155 5.23 -24.14 11.98
N ILE A 156 4.32 -23.78 11.08
CA ILE A 156 3.19 -24.64 10.67
C ILE A 156 3.60 -25.69 9.64
N LEU A 157 4.55 -25.40 8.77
CA LEU A 157 4.86 -26.21 7.58
C LEU A 157 6.07 -27.14 7.76
N ARG A 158 7.01 -26.78 8.66
CA ARG A 158 8.15 -27.66 9.02
C ARG A 158 7.72 -28.96 9.72
N ARG A 159 6.48 -29.02 10.21
CA ARG A 159 5.96 -30.25 10.85
C ARG A 159 5.58 -31.35 9.86
N ASN A 160 5.38 -31.04 8.55
CA ASN A 160 4.74 -31.98 7.63
C ASN A 160 5.31 -32.11 6.21
N LYS A 161 6.34 -31.34 5.78
CA LYS A 161 6.83 -31.36 4.37
C LYS A 161 8.31 -31.07 4.21
N THR A 162 8.92 -31.59 3.13
CA THR A 162 10.29 -31.27 2.72
C THR A 162 10.39 -29.83 2.18
N ASP A 163 11.58 -29.20 2.25
CA ASP A 163 11.80 -27.80 1.83
C ASP A 163 11.43 -27.55 0.35
N GLU A 164 11.56 -28.56 -0.52
CA GLU A 164 11.17 -28.47 -1.93
C GLU A 164 9.65 -28.53 -2.13
N GLU A 165 8.96 -29.41 -1.42
CA GLU A 165 7.49 -29.49 -1.46
C GLU A 165 6.83 -28.26 -0.89
N TYR A 166 7.44 -27.65 0.15
CA TYR A 166 7.02 -26.38 0.72
C TYR A 166 7.12 -25.23 -0.29
N THR A 167 8.27 -25.13 -0.97
CA THR A 167 8.50 -24.08 -1.99
C THR A 167 7.54 -24.24 -3.16
N LEU A 168 7.32 -25.44 -3.64
CA LEU A 168 6.39 -25.75 -4.73
C LEU A 168 4.93 -25.48 -4.35
N GLU A 169 4.53 -25.78 -3.13
CA GLU A 169 3.15 -25.53 -2.69
C GLU A 169 2.89 -24.06 -2.42
N LYS A 170 3.85 -23.33 -1.85
CA LYS A 170 3.80 -21.88 -1.70
C LYS A 170 3.70 -21.19 -3.07
N VAL A 171 4.41 -21.68 -4.08
CA VAL A 171 4.31 -21.23 -5.46
C VAL A 171 2.95 -21.61 -6.06
N ARG A 172 2.48 -22.86 -5.90
CA ARG A 172 1.17 -23.31 -6.43
C ARG A 172 -0.01 -22.60 -5.78
N GLN A 173 0.01 -22.34 -4.47
CA GLN A 173 -1.04 -21.59 -3.76
C GLN A 173 -1.09 -20.13 -4.25
N ARG A 174 0.06 -19.53 -4.55
CA ARG A 174 0.17 -18.19 -5.14
C ARG A 174 -0.46 -18.13 -6.54
N PHE A 175 -0.23 -19.16 -7.36
CA PHE A 175 -0.84 -19.25 -8.69
C PHE A 175 -2.35 -19.59 -8.65
N ARG A 176 -2.87 -20.27 -7.62
CA ARG A 176 -4.29 -20.57 -7.46
C ARG A 176 -5.16 -19.40 -6.99
N LYS A 177 -4.58 -18.41 -6.28
CA LYS A 177 -5.29 -17.20 -5.80
C LYS A 177 -5.48 -16.11 -6.86
N SER A 178 -5.06 -16.34 -8.09
CA SER A 178 -4.92 -15.26 -9.07
C SER A 178 -6.06 -15.18 -10.09
N ASP A 179 -7.30 -15.37 -9.67
CA ASP A 179 -8.46 -15.12 -10.54
C ASP A 179 -8.80 -13.62 -10.68
N ASN A 180 -8.13 -12.76 -9.89
CA ASN A 180 -8.31 -11.29 -9.93
C ASN A 180 -7.02 -10.58 -10.40
N ARG A 181 -6.33 -11.12 -11.41
CA ARG A 181 -5.11 -10.48 -11.93
C ARG A 181 -5.45 -9.23 -12.73
N ILE A 182 -4.86 -8.11 -12.33
CA ILE A 182 -4.78 -6.95 -13.20
C ILE A 182 -4.02 -7.38 -14.47
N ASP A 183 -4.57 -7.07 -15.63
CA ASP A 183 -3.91 -7.26 -16.93
C ASP A 183 -2.50 -6.66 -16.87
N SER A 184 -1.47 -7.43 -17.25
CA SER A 184 -0.07 -7.01 -17.15
C SER A 184 0.20 -5.68 -17.84
N ARG A 185 -0.52 -5.37 -18.91
CA ARG A 185 -0.42 -4.10 -19.65
C ARG A 185 -0.95 -2.92 -18.84
N ILE A 186 -2.06 -3.13 -18.10
CA ILE A 186 -2.60 -2.13 -17.16
C ILE A 186 -1.65 -1.94 -15.99
N GLN A 187 -1.09 -3.05 -15.49
CA GLN A 187 -0.16 -3.01 -14.37
C GLN A 187 1.11 -2.21 -14.69
N VAL A 188 1.69 -2.39 -15.88
CA VAL A 188 2.86 -1.61 -16.34
C VAL A 188 2.57 -0.10 -16.26
N VAL A 189 1.39 0.33 -16.72
CA VAL A 189 0.99 1.75 -16.66
C VAL A 189 0.83 2.21 -15.20
N VAL A 190 0.17 1.41 -14.37
CA VAL A 190 -0.03 1.72 -12.94
C VAL A 190 1.30 1.87 -12.22
N ASP A 191 2.26 0.99 -12.47
CA ASP A 191 3.58 1.04 -11.86
C ASP A 191 4.38 2.24 -12.33
N TYR A 192 4.33 2.54 -13.63
CA TYR A 192 5.02 3.69 -14.19
C TYR A 192 4.50 5.01 -13.61
N ILE A 193 3.17 5.23 -13.59
CA ILE A 193 2.59 6.45 -13.02
C ILE A 193 2.81 6.55 -11.50
N ALA A 194 2.93 5.44 -10.80
CA ALA A 194 3.24 5.43 -9.36
C ALA A 194 4.69 5.89 -9.08
N LEU A 195 5.62 5.57 -9.98
CA LEU A 195 7.02 6.02 -9.88
C LEU A 195 7.21 7.46 -10.37
N HIS A 196 6.39 7.89 -11.34
CA HIS A 196 6.50 9.18 -12.01
C HIS A 196 5.19 10.00 -11.95
N PRO A 197 4.59 10.24 -10.77
CA PRO A 197 3.24 10.81 -10.66
C PRO A 197 3.12 12.24 -11.18
N THR A 198 4.24 12.97 -11.30
CA THR A 198 4.29 14.38 -11.72
C THR A 198 4.44 14.57 -13.23
N GLU A 199 4.71 13.51 -14.01
CA GLU A 199 4.78 13.60 -15.45
C GLU A 199 3.40 13.90 -16.08
N HIS A 200 3.41 14.47 -17.29
CA HIS A 200 2.18 14.76 -18.01
C HIS A 200 1.59 13.49 -18.64
N TYR A 201 0.39 13.14 -18.24
CA TYR A 201 -0.35 12.00 -18.75
C TYR A 201 -1.68 12.41 -19.37
N THR A 202 -2.01 11.77 -20.46
CA THR A 202 -3.35 11.78 -21.06
C THR A 202 -3.86 10.34 -21.14
N PRO A 203 -5.19 10.13 -21.25
CA PRO A 203 -5.71 8.78 -21.48
C PRO A 203 -5.10 8.11 -22.72
N GLU A 204 -4.75 8.91 -23.74
CA GLU A 204 -4.09 8.45 -24.96
C GLU A 204 -2.66 7.98 -24.71
N SER A 205 -1.87 8.77 -23.96
CA SER A 205 -0.48 8.41 -23.63
C SER A 205 -0.43 7.14 -22.76
N MET A 206 -1.30 7.03 -21.78
CA MET A 206 -1.42 5.83 -20.94
C MET A 206 -1.84 4.59 -21.77
N ALA A 207 -2.81 4.76 -22.68
CA ALA A 207 -3.25 3.69 -23.58
C ALA A 207 -2.12 3.20 -24.49
N LYS A 208 -1.29 4.12 -25.00
CA LYS A 208 -0.10 3.82 -25.81
C LYS A 208 0.93 3.02 -24.99
N MET A 209 1.15 3.38 -23.73
CA MET A 209 2.04 2.61 -22.83
C MET A 209 1.55 1.18 -22.61
N ALA A 210 0.22 0.98 -22.58
CA ALA A 210 -0.40 -0.34 -22.45
C ALA A 210 -0.52 -1.09 -23.80
N GLU A 211 -0.09 -0.49 -24.90
CA GLU A 211 -0.27 -1.04 -26.26
C GLU A 211 -1.76 -1.33 -26.59
N LEU A 212 -2.65 -0.49 -26.10
CA LEU A 212 -4.11 -0.60 -26.27
C LEU A 212 -4.69 0.64 -26.95
N SER A 213 -5.87 0.48 -27.56
CA SER A 213 -6.68 1.64 -27.94
C SER A 213 -7.17 2.39 -26.69
N LYS A 214 -7.37 3.70 -26.79
CA LYS A 214 -7.88 4.54 -25.69
C LYS A 214 -9.15 3.98 -25.05
N GLN A 215 -10.11 3.54 -25.88
CA GLN A 215 -11.38 2.99 -25.39
C GLN A 215 -11.15 1.66 -24.61
N ARG A 216 -10.37 0.76 -25.18
CA ARG A 216 -10.07 -0.53 -24.55
C ARG A 216 -9.28 -0.36 -23.26
N PHE A 217 -8.28 0.53 -23.26
CA PHE A 217 -7.51 0.87 -22.06
C PHE A 217 -8.41 1.44 -20.96
N SER A 218 -9.20 2.47 -21.26
CA SER A 218 -10.06 3.13 -20.26
C SER A 218 -11.11 2.18 -19.68
N HIS A 219 -11.67 1.30 -20.51
CA HIS A 219 -12.62 0.28 -20.06
C HIS A 219 -11.95 -0.73 -19.14
N LEU A 220 -10.86 -1.34 -19.59
CA LEU A 220 -10.13 -2.36 -18.84
C LEU A 220 -9.54 -1.81 -17.53
N PHE A 221 -8.99 -0.60 -17.58
CA PHE A 221 -8.49 0.10 -16.39
C PHE A 221 -9.59 0.32 -15.35
N LYS A 222 -10.76 0.84 -15.80
CA LYS A 222 -11.90 1.06 -14.91
C LYS A 222 -12.49 -0.25 -14.39
N GLU A 223 -12.60 -1.27 -15.22
CA GLU A 223 -13.08 -2.60 -14.85
C GLU A 223 -12.22 -3.22 -13.74
N GLN A 224 -10.89 -3.14 -13.89
CA GLN A 224 -9.94 -3.79 -12.98
C GLN A 224 -9.59 -2.95 -11.75
N LEU A 225 -9.57 -1.62 -11.88
CA LEU A 225 -9.18 -0.70 -10.81
C LEU A 225 -10.35 0.11 -10.25
N GLY A 226 -11.56 -0.11 -10.73
CA GLY A 226 -12.79 0.53 -10.25
C GLY A 226 -12.89 2.04 -10.55
N LYS A 227 -11.84 2.66 -11.12
CA LYS A 227 -11.75 4.11 -11.37
C LYS A 227 -11.23 4.40 -12.77
N ALA A 228 -11.64 5.54 -13.31
CA ALA A 228 -11.05 6.04 -14.55
C ALA A 228 -9.54 6.35 -14.34
N PRO A 229 -8.69 6.19 -15.38
CA PRO A 229 -7.24 6.41 -15.28
C PRO A 229 -6.86 7.77 -14.69
N MET A 230 -7.51 8.83 -15.14
CA MET A 230 -7.22 10.20 -14.66
C MET A 230 -7.65 10.42 -13.21
N THR A 231 -8.72 9.76 -12.74
CA THR A 231 -9.15 9.81 -11.34
C THR A 231 -8.13 9.12 -10.44
N TYR A 232 -7.63 7.96 -10.87
CA TYR A 232 -6.57 7.22 -10.17
C TYR A 232 -5.29 8.07 -10.06
N LEU A 233 -4.84 8.67 -11.17
CA LEU A 233 -3.67 9.56 -11.20
C LEU A 233 -3.84 10.76 -10.26
N LYS A 234 -5.03 11.40 -10.27
CA LYS A 234 -5.33 12.54 -9.39
C LYS A 234 -5.17 12.18 -7.91
N GLU A 235 -5.67 11.03 -7.48
CA GLU A 235 -5.53 10.58 -6.09
C GLU A 235 -4.07 10.30 -5.71
N LEU A 236 -3.31 9.72 -6.63
CA LEU A 236 -1.89 9.47 -6.43
C LEU A 236 -1.11 10.79 -6.30
N ARG A 237 -1.41 11.77 -7.17
CA ARG A 237 -0.82 13.12 -7.11
C ARG A 237 -1.14 13.84 -5.81
N LEU A 238 -2.41 13.82 -5.38
CA LEU A 238 -2.82 14.41 -4.10
C LEU A 238 -2.01 13.84 -2.92
N THR A 239 -1.81 12.53 -2.91
CA THR A 239 -1.01 11.87 -1.86
C THR A 239 0.47 12.29 -1.95
N THR A 240 1.00 12.41 -3.17
CA THR A 240 2.40 12.86 -3.39
C THR A 240 2.58 14.32 -2.98
N ALA A 241 1.64 15.20 -3.32
CA ALA A 241 1.67 16.61 -2.92
C ALA A 241 1.56 16.77 -1.40
N ALA A 242 0.66 16.02 -0.76
CA ALA A 242 0.55 15.99 0.70
C ALA A 242 1.89 15.56 1.36
N ARG A 243 2.60 14.59 0.78
CA ARG A 243 3.93 14.21 1.23
C ARG A 243 4.94 15.35 1.09
N LYS A 244 4.98 16.04 -0.06
CA LYS A 244 5.89 17.17 -0.27
C LYS A 244 5.67 18.27 0.77
N LEU A 245 4.40 18.61 1.06
CA LEU A 245 4.07 19.58 2.11
C LEU A 245 4.58 19.19 3.50
N LEU A 246 4.71 17.88 3.79
CA LEU A 246 5.26 17.41 5.06
C LEU A 246 6.79 17.39 5.11
N VAL A 247 7.44 17.25 3.96
CA VAL A 247 8.88 16.94 3.86
C VAL A 247 9.70 18.15 3.45
N THR A 248 9.11 19.10 2.72
CA THR A 248 9.78 20.30 2.22
C THR A 248 9.19 21.56 2.87
N ASN A 249 9.91 22.66 2.76
CA ASN A 249 9.41 23.99 3.12
C ASN A 249 8.86 24.74 1.90
N ASP A 250 8.55 24.02 0.83
CA ASP A 250 8.01 24.60 -0.40
C ASP A 250 6.62 25.19 -0.15
N ASN A 251 6.33 26.29 -0.80
CA ASN A 251 5.01 26.89 -0.73
C ASN A 251 3.96 26.00 -1.39
N ILE A 252 2.73 26.03 -0.88
CA ILE A 252 1.59 25.30 -1.45
C ILE A 252 1.43 25.60 -2.95
N SER A 253 1.64 26.87 -3.36
CA SER A 253 1.55 27.29 -4.77
C SER A 253 2.59 26.58 -5.64
N ASP A 254 3.83 26.40 -5.16
CA ASP A 254 4.90 25.74 -5.92
C ASP A 254 4.61 24.25 -6.09
N ILE A 255 4.13 23.60 -5.02
CA ILE A 255 3.75 22.19 -5.06
C ILE A 255 2.55 21.96 -5.99
N ILE A 256 1.54 22.84 -5.95
CA ILE A 256 0.37 22.74 -6.84
C ILE A 256 0.78 22.95 -8.31
N THR A 257 1.65 23.90 -8.58
CA THR A 257 2.12 24.19 -9.95
C THR A 257 2.90 23.00 -10.53
N ILE A 258 3.76 22.38 -9.74
CA ILE A 258 4.59 21.25 -10.20
C ILE A 258 3.77 19.94 -10.31
N ASP A 259 2.84 19.69 -9.39
CA ASP A 259 2.17 18.40 -9.27
C ASP A 259 0.77 18.35 -9.95
N PHE A 260 0.17 19.50 -10.32
CA PHE A 260 -1.22 19.55 -10.78
C PHE A 260 -1.45 20.27 -12.13
N PHE A 261 -0.53 21.12 -12.59
CA PHE A 261 -0.76 21.99 -13.76
C PHE A 261 0.08 21.64 -15.00
N PHE A 262 0.62 20.42 -15.10
CA PHE A 262 1.15 19.93 -16.37
C PHE A 262 0.40 18.71 -16.89
#